data_c11d38509b6254afb362fbe840319236
#
_entry.id   c11d38509b6254afb362fbe840319236
#
_cell.length_a   1.000
_cell.length_b   1.000
_cell.length_c   1.000
_cell.angle_alpha   90.00
_cell.angle_beta   90.00
_cell.angle_gamma   90.00
#
_symmetry.space_group_name_H-M   'P 1'
#
loop_
_entity.id
_entity.type
_entity.pdbx_description
1 polymer ?
#
loop_
_entity_poly.entity_id
_entity_poly.type
_entity_poly.pdbx_seq_one_letter_code
_entity_poly.pdbx_strand_id
1 'polypeptide(L)'
;MKNNRNEQIAKFMDTKLKHLNPMLAVDFYKTIHHLAYVPNLEYLVSYWTPRMTRIANVDKVVMFGMQALIKNHLMVYFYINFFNRPWEDVEAEYKRVIAHTMTEQASDTTELKKLHSLGYLPIQISAVPEGTRVNVKTPMFEIRNTVKGFGWLVNYLETYISVNIWQPMTAATIAYRYREIVNEYYEKTVVGGVPSSACGDFSMRGMPAEEAAFRASAAHLLSFTGTATIPAIIWLEDYYNCDCTKEVVGKGVPSTEHSVMSSYGREGEFECYRHLIEDVFPNGPLSIVSDTYDYWNVLTNYLPRLKGSIAKRNGKIVIRGDSGDPVDIICGSLQAKDYIVIDGLTEDGIKNYFKHEAENTYPWNGTSESWYKVRIGNYLYDVTCYHEWTTDEDGDGYYSDIVEEVEIEKREITIEERGTIELLMEVFGYTINEKGYKVLPAYIGAIYGDSITLDRIGEIYKRCADKKLAVSNVTLGIGSFTYQYVTRDSLGFCLKATHSIVDGVERQIYKDPKTDKCKGNNFKKSQKGLCYIYRDGDDVLYKEGLTFEDMKKPEYANNLLRPVFRNGELLIDEDLATIRNRLHNGNF
;
A
#
# COMPACT_ATOMS: atom_id res chain seq x y z
N MET A 1 4.68 48.19 1.44
CA MET A 1 4.75 46.77 1.11
C MET A 1 4.19 45.87 2.22
N LYS A 2 4.53 46.00 3.51
CA LYS A 2 3.99 45.17 4.60
C LYS A 2 2.47 45.28 4.78
N ASN A 3 1.87 46.48 4.66
CA ASN A 3 0.40 46.65 4.79
C ASN A 3 -0.37 45.93 3.69
N ASN A 4 0.06 46.04 2.42
CA ASN A 4 -0.61 45.39 1.29
C ASN A 4 -0.58 43.86 1.43
N ARG A 5 0.51 43.26 1.94
CA ARG A 5 0.59 41.81 2.20
C ARG A 5 -0.39 41.37 3.27
N ASN A 6 -0.48 42.09 4.38
CA ASN A 6 -1.39 41.75 5.48
C ASN A 6 -2.85 41.89 5.07
N GLU A 7 -3.22 42.90 4.28
CA GLU A 7 -4.56 43.05 3.70
C GLU A 7 -4.90 41.91 2.73
N GLN A 8 -3.95 41.50 1.88
CA GLN A 8 -4.11 40.35 1.01
C GLN A 8 -4.29 39.05 1.81
N ILE A 9 -3.47 38.83 2.84
CA ILE A 9 -3.60 37.67 3.73
C ILE A 9 -4.96 37.68 4.40
N ALA A 10 -5.38 38.82 5.00
CA ALA A 10 -6.68 38.91 5.66
C ALA A 10 -7.85 38.59 4.73
N LYS A 11 -7.79 39.02 3.46
CA LYS A 11 -8.80 38.71 2.44
C LYS A 11 -8.98 37.20 2.21
N PHE A 12 -7.91 36.39 2.35
CA PHE A 12 -7.92 34.96 2.11
C PHE A 12 -7.96 34.11 3.39
N MET A 13 -7.81 34.72 4.56
CA MET A 13 -7.91 34.01 5.85
C MET A 13 -9.30 33.48 6.13
N ASP A 14 -10.33 34.17 5.65
CA ASP A 14 -11.74 33.83 5.89
C ASP A 14 -12.44 33.37 4.58
N THR A 15 -11.90 32.35 3.95
CA THR A 15 -12.55 31.75 2.78
C THR A 15 -13.67 30.82 3.19
N LYS A 16 -14.77 30.81 2.41
CA LYS A 16 -15.96 29.98 2.67
C LYS A 16 -15.64 28.49 2.80
N LEU A 17 -14.64 27.98 2.06
CA LEU A 17 -14.26 26.56 2.15
C LEU A 17 -13.61 26.19 3.48
N LYS A 18 -12.96 27.10 4.18
CA LYS A 18 -12.39 26.83 5.51
C LYS A 18 -13.47 26.59 6.57
N HIS A 19 -14.65 27.18 6.34
CA HIS A 19 -15.80 27.11 7.23
C HIS A 19 -17.02 26.47 6.52
N LEU A 20 -16.76 25.53 5.62
CA LEU A 20 -17.82 24.86 4.86
C LEU A 20 -18.77 24.16 5.81
N ASN A 21 -20.06 24.51 5.71
CA ASN A 21 -21.12 23.78 6.40
C ASN A 21 -21.12 22.30 5.97
N PRO A 22 -20.93 21.35 6.89
CA PRO A 22 -20.88 19.94 6.55
C PRO A 22 -22.15 19.40 5.88
N MET A 23 -23.29 20.07 6.06
CA MET A 23 -24.54 19.73 5.36
C MET A 23 -24.50 20.12 3.86
N LEU A 24 -23.52 20.90 3.42
CA LEU A 24 -23.22 21.18 2.01
C LEU A 24 -22.09 20.31 1.43
N ALA A 25 -21.41 19.52 2.26
CA ALA A 25 -20.34 18.61 1.82
C ALA A 25 -20.91 17.28 1.31
N VAL A 26 -21.89 17.34 0.41
CA VAL A 26 -22.65 16.20 -0.13
C VAL A 26 -22.92 16.39 -1.62
N ASP A 27 -23.35 15.33 -2.29
CA ASP A 27 -23.86 15.43 -3.66
C ASP A 27 -25.22 16.15 -3.68
N PHE A 28 -25.53 16.91 -4.73
CA PHE A 28 -26.78 17.68 -4.83
C PHE A 28 -28.03 16.86 -4.57
N TYR A 29 -28.12 15.64 -5.11
CA TYR A 29 -29.31 14.81 -4.92
C TYR A 29 -29.60 14.43 -3.46
N LYS A 30 -28.60 14.51 -2.58
CA LYS A 30 -28.80 14.25 -1.14
C LYS A 30 -29.68 15.31 -0.49
N THR A 31 -29.60 16.55 -0.96
CA THR A 31 -30.32 17.68 -0.35
C THR A 31 -31.85 17.53 -0.40
N ILE A 32 -32.39 16.75 -1.33
CA ILE A 32 -33.82 16.48 -1.44
C ILE A 32 -34.27 15.16 -0.82
N HIS A 33 -33.36 14.33 -0.33
CA HIS A 33 -33.72 12.99 0.12
C HIS A 33 -34.67 13.01 1.31
N HIS A 34 -34.55 13.98 2.22
CA HIS A 34 -35.49 14.15 3.34
C HIS A 34 -36.93 14.38 2.89
N LEU A 35 -37.15 14.98 1.70
CA LEU A 35 -38.46 15.17 1.08
C LEU A 35 -38.92 13.93 0.28
N ALA A 36 -37.99 13.10 -0.19
CA ALA A 36 -38.24 12.00 -1.11
C ALA A 36 -38.41 10.64 -0.43
N TYR A 37 -37.98 10.48 0.82
CA TYR A 37 -38.23 9.23 1.56
C TYR A 37 -39.71 8.97 1.77
N VAL A 38 -40.04 7.71 1.99
CA VAL A 38 -41.41 7.31 2.35
C VAL A 38 -41.89 8.10 3.58
N PRO A 39 -43.14 8.64 3.57
CA PRO A 39 -43.70 9.30 4.72
C PRO A 39 -43.60 8.46 6.00
N ASN A 40 -43.38 9.10 7.14
CA ASN A 40 -43.23 8.45 8.44
C ASN A 40 -42.04 7.47 8.54
N LEU A 41 -40.96 7.68 7.79
CA LEU A 41 -39.73 6.97 8.00
C LEU A 41 -39.17 7.28 9.41
N GLU A 42 -39.17 6.30 10.28
CA GLU A 42 -38.72 6.44 11.66
C GLU A 42 -37.24 6.16 11.83
N TYR A 43 -36.81 5.01 11.33
CA TYR A 43 -35.41 4.51 11.42
C TYR A 43 -34.95 3.95 10.11
N LEU A 44 -33.65 4.12 9.83
CA LEU A 44 -32.93 3.55 8.68
C LEU A 44 -31.62 2.96 9.15
N VAL A 45 -31.26 1.80 8.59
CA VAL A 45 -29.96 1.15 8.81
C VAL A 45 -29.26 0.95 7.47
N SER A 46 -27.98 1.31 7.43
CA SER A 46 -27.14 1.16 6.24
C SER A 46 -25.81 0.52 6.61
N TYR A 47 -25.28 -0.28 5.69
CA TYR A 47 -23.98 -0.95 5.84
C TYR A 47 -22.97 -0.47 4.81
N TRP A 48 -21.73 -0.29 5.26
CA TRP A 48 -20.58 -0.05 4.41
C TRP A 48 -19.89 -1.36 4.08
N THR A 49 -19.77 -1.64 2.77
CA THR A 49 -19.31 -2.94 2.29
C THR A 49 -18.33 -2.79 1.13
N PRO A 50 -17.16 -3.46 1.16
CA PRO A 50 -16.31 -3.70 0.00
C PRO A 50 -16.92 -4.81 -0.85
N ARG A 51 -17.52 -4.49 -2.00
CA ARG A 51 -18.31 -5.45 -2.79
C ARG A 51 -17.48 -6.30 -3.75
N MET A 52 -16.28 -5.86 -4.06
CA MET A 52 -15.37 -6.51 -5.01
C MET A 52 -13.93 -6.11 -4.71
N THR A 53 -12.98 -6.75 -5.37
CA THR A 53 -11.60 -6.27 -5.46
C THR A 53 -11.17 -6.21 -6.92
N ARG A 54 -10.38 -5.19 -7.26
CA ARG A 54 -9.61 -5.05 -8.50
C ARG A 54 -8.11 -5.12 -8.24
N ILE A 55 -7.72 -5.31 -6.99
CA ILE A 55 -6.33 -5.43 -6.57
C ILE A 55 -5.98 -6.92 -6.58
N ALA A 56 -4.97 -7.28 -7.33
CA ALA A 56 -4.57 -8.67 -7.49
C ALA A 56 -4.19 -9.32 -6.15
N ASN A 57 -4.64 -10.54 -5.93
CA ASN A 57 -4.38 -11.34 -4.73
C ASN A 57 -4.79 -10.65 -3.41
N VAL A 58 -5.86 -9.85 -3.45
CA VAL A 58 -6.49 -9.24 -2.28
C VAL A 58 -7.93 -9.73 -2.20
N ASP A 59 -8.27 -10.47 -1.17
CA ASP A 59 -9.61 -11.01 -0.87
C ASP A 59 -10.18 -10.46 0.45
N LYS A 60 -9.34 -9.80 1.25
CA LYS A 60 -9.71 -9.17 2.53
C LYS A 60 -9.29 -7.72 2.56
N VAL A 61 -10.08 -6.91 3.25
CA VAL A 61 -9.89 -5.46 3.38
C VAL A 61 -9.60 -5.12 4.83
N VAL A 62 -8.59 -4.30 5.06
CA VAL A 62 -8.22 -3.83 6.41
C VAL A 62 -9.16 -2.71 6.85
N MET A 63 -9.79 -2.88 8.01
CA MET A 63 -10.53 -1.81 8.67
C MET A 63 -9.57 -0.80 9.28
N PHE A 64 -9.61 0.46 8.79
CA PHE A 64 -8.78 1.55 9.32
C PHE A 64 -9.33 2.92 8.96
N GLY A 65 -9.13 3.91 9.84
CA GLY A 65 -9.51 5.31 9.62
C GLY A 65 -10.83 5.73 10.25
N MET A 66 -11.59 4.82 10.88
CA MET A 66 -12.87 5.12 11.51
C MET A 66 -12.71 6.04 12.73
N GLN A 67 -11.75 5.77 13.59
CA GLN A 67 -11.50 6.58 14.78
C GLN A 67 -11.13 8.01 14.43
N ALA A 68 -10.27 8.20 13.41
CA ALA A 68 -9.94 9.52 12.90
C ALA A 68 -11.14 10.22 12.25
N LEU A 69 -11.97 9.51 11.47
CA LEU A 69 -13.22 10.04 10.91
C LEU A 69 -14.15 10.55 12.03
N ILE A 70 -14.31 9.78 13.10
CA ILE A 70 -15.16 10.17 14.23
C ILE A 70 -14.59 11.40 14.92
N LYS A 71 -13.33 11.36 15.37
CA LYS A 71 -12.70 12.45 16.14
C LYS A 71 -12.65 13.75 15.34
N ASN A 72 -12.10 13.71 14.13
CA ASN A 72 -11.89 14.92 13.34
C ASN A 72 -13.17 15.42 12.69
N HIS A 73 -13.92 14.54 12.04
CA HIS A 73 -15.04 14.95 11.18
C HIS A 73 -16.38 14.94 11.90
N LEU A 74 -16.82 13.81 12.46
CA LEU A 74 -18.15 13.71 13.02
C LEU A 74 -18.32 14.47 14.34
N MET A 75 -17.23 14.59 15.12
CA MET A 75 -17.24 15.36 16.37
C MET A 75 -16.80 16.80 16.11
N VAL A 76 -15.54 17.05 15.80
CA VAL A 76 -14.96 18.40 15.79
C VAL A 76 -15.48 19.24 14.62
N TYR A 77 -15.42 18.73 13.39
CA TYR A 77 -15.81 19.52 12.22
C TYR A 77 -17.30 19.85 12.19
N PHE A 78 -18.19 18.89 12.52
CA PHE A 78 -19.63 19.14 12.67
C PHE A 78 -19.92 20.11 13.79
N TYR A 79 -19.24 19.98 14.94
CA TYR A 79 -19.44 20.91 16.04
C TYR A 79 -19.08 22.34 15.63
N ILE A 80 -17.88 22.57 15.10
CA ILE A 80 -17.40 23.92 14.75
C ILE A 80 -18.22 24.55 13.62
N ASN A 81 -18.53 23.78 12.57
CA ASN A 81 -19.07 24.34 11.32
C ASN A 81 -20.59 24.20 11.17
N PHE A 82 -21.24 23.52 12.10
CA PHE A 82 -22.70 23.36 12.09
C PHE A 82 -23.32 23.64 13.47
N PHE A 83 -23.10 22.81 14.48
CA PHE A 83 -23.81 22.89 15.74
C PHE A 83 -23.47 24.13 16.59
N ASN A 84 -22.24 24.61 16.59
CA ASN A 84 -21.79 25.77 17.36
C ASN A 84 -21.96 27.12 16.63
N ARG A 85 -22.47 27.09 15.39
CA ARG A 85 -22.82 28.30 14.64
C ARG A 85 -24.23 28.76 14.93
N PRO A 86 -24.54 30.07 14.89
CA PRO A 86 -25.94 30.54 14.95
C PRO A 86 -26.76 29.90 13.82
N TRP A 87 -27.97 29.47 14.14
CA TRP A 87 -28.83 28.83 13.14
C TRP A 87 -29.08 29.71 11.91
N GLU A 88 -29.30 30.98 12.12
CA GLU A 88 -29.59 31.97 11.08
C GLU A 88 -28.44 32.02 10.03
N ASP A 89 -27.20 31.91 10.47
CA ASP A 89 -26.02 31.90 9.58
C ASP A 89 -25.93 30.59 8.79
N VAL A 90 -26.21 29.46 9.46
CA VAL A 90 -26.22 28.11 8.84
C VAL A 90 -27.36 28.05 7.80
N GLU A 91 -28.55 28.50 8.14
CA GLU A 91 -29.69 28.51 7.23
C GLU A 91 -29.46 29.43 6.02
N ALA A 92 -28.98 30.65 6.27
CA ALA A 92 -28.72 31.62 5.21
C ALA A 92 -27.67 31.09 4.23
N GLU A 93 -26.59 30.46 4.71
CA GLU A 93 -25.58 29.85 3.90
C GLU A 93 -26.14 28.69 3.04
N TYR A 94 -26.91 27.79 3.67
CA TYR A 94 -27.50 26.64 2.97
C TYR A 94 -28.48 27.09 1.89
N LYS A 95 -29.45 27.95 2.24
CA LYS A 95 -30.42 28.49 1.29
C LYS A 95 -29.75 29.25 0.14
N ARG A 96 -28.76 30.11 0.45
CA ARG A 96 -28.04 30.85 -0.57
C ARG A 96 -27.41 29.94 -1.63
N VAL A 97 -26.86 28.79 -1.21
CA VAL A 97 -26.25 27.84 -2.17
C VAL A 97 -27.33 27.06 -2.89
N ILE A 98 -28.22 26.39 -2.19
CA ILE A 98 -29.13 25.40 -2.78
C ILE A 98 -30.24 26.03 -3.61
N ALA A 99 -30.86 27.12 -3.16
CA ALA A 99 -31.91 27.79 -3.93
C ALA A 99 -31.40 28.34 -5.28
N HIS A 100 -30.14 28.81 -5.32
CA HIS A 100 -29.55 29.39 -6.55
C HIS A 100 -28.87 28.37 -7.46
N THR A 101 -28.59 27.17 -6.97
CA THR A 101 -27.88 26.15 -7.76
C THR A 101 -28.73 24.92 -8.07
N MET A 102 -29.90 24.81 -7.44
CA MET A 102 -30.84 23.69 -7.63
C MET A 102 -32.27 24.20 -7.78
N THR A 103 -33.08 24.20 -6.69
CA THR A 103 -34.44 24.75 -6.70
C THR A 103 -34.79 25.34 -5.32
N GLU A 104 -35.77 26.25 -5.30
CA GLU A 104 -36.29 26.81 -4.05
C GLU A 104 -36.81 25.70 -3.12
N GLN A 105 -37.55 24.72 -3.65
CA GLN A 105 -38.05 23.58 -2.89
C GLN A 105 -36.95 22.75 -2.24
N ALA A 106 -35.80 22.54 -2.96
CA ALA A 106 -34.65 21.81 -2.43
C ALA A 106 -33.94 22.53 -1.28
N SER A 107 -34.19 23.84 -1.12
CA SER A 107 -33.61 24.68 -0.07
C SER A 107 -34.43 24.66 1.25
N ASP A 108 -35.43 23.78 1.38
CA ASP A 108 -36.12 23.58 2.64
C ASP A 108 -35.15 23.13 3.74
N THR A 109 -35.15 23.88 4.84
CA THR A 109 -34.24 23.68 5.98
C THR A 109 -34.93 23.13 7.22
N THR A 110 -36.20 22.73 7.10
CA THR A 110 -37.02 22.29 8.25
C THR A 110 -36.36 21.15 9.03
N GLU A 111 -35.92 20.11 8.35
CA GLU A 111 -35.23 18.97 8.97
C GLU A 111 -33.83 19.31 9.47
N LEU A 112 -33.12 20.20 8.77
CA LEU A 112 -31.79 20.69 9.19
C LEU A 112 -31.91 21.51 10.49
N LYS A 113 -32.97 22.31 10.65
CA LYS A 113 -33.23 23.07 11.87
C LYS A 113 -33.46 22.16 13.07
N LYS A 114 -34.26 21.10 12.87
CA LYS A 114 -34.44 20.07 13.89
C LYS A 114 -33.15 19.42 14.31
N LEU A 115 -32.31 19.05 13.31
CA LEU A 115 -30.97 18.47 13.55
C LEU A 115 -30.06 19.44 14.32
N HIS A 116 -29.98 20.70 13.88
CA HIS A 116 -29.18 21.73 14.54
C HIS A 116 -29.61 21.93 16.02
N SER A 117 -30.91 21.91 16.27
CA SER A 117 -31.49 22.09 17.62
C SER A 117 -31.16 20.94 18.58
N LEU A 118 -30.80 19.75 18.09
CA LEU A 118 -30.31 18.63 18.91
C LEU A 118 -28.90 18.89 19.46
N GLY A 119 -28.07 19.65 18.73
CA GLY A 119 -26.70 19.94 19.10
C GLY A 119 -25.70 18.77 18.86
N TYR A 120 -26.14 17.65 18.27
CA TYR A 120 -25.33 16.49 17.97
C TYR A 120 -25.90 15.70 16.78
N LEU A 121 -25.09 14.84 16.17
CA LEU A 121 -25.54 13.88 15.14
C LEU A 121 -26.29 12.73 15.80
N PRO A 122 -27.64 12.57 15.59
CA PRO A 122 -28.43 11.52 16.19
C PRO A 122 -28.27 10.18 15.46
N ILE A 123 -27.04 9.71 15.40
CA ILE A 123 -26.66 8.45 14.76
C ILE A 123 -25.82 7.59 15.68
N GLN A 124 -25.82 6.28 15.40
CA GLN A 124 -24.85 5.32 15.92
C GLN A 124 -24.09 4.71 14.76
N ILE A 125 -22.77 4.59 14.90
CA ILE A 125 -21.92 3.77 14.04
C ILE A 125 -21.43 2.59 14.85
N SER A 126 -21.64 1.38 14.31
CA SER A 126 -21.08 0.13 14.86
C SER A 126 -20.14 -0.46 13.82
N ALA A 127 -18.88 -0.72 14.19
CA ALA A 127 -17.82 -1.13 13.27
C ALA A 127 -17.07 -2.37 13.77
N VAL A 128 -16.51 -3.14 12.85
CA VAL A 128 -15.49 -4.12 13.22
C VAL A 128 -14.27 -3.38 13.76
N PRO A 129 -13.52 -3.96 14.70
CA PRO A 129 -12.34 -3.32 15.27
C PRO A 129 -11.31 -2.92 14.19
N GLU A 130 -10.71 -1.74 14.32
CA GLU A 130 -9.63 -1.33 13.40
C GLU A 130 -8.45 -2.31 13.45
N GLY A 131 -7.80 -2.54 12.33
CA GLY A 131 -6.80 -3.61 12.15
C GLY A 131 -7.39 -4.97 11.79
N THR A 132 -8.73 -5.14 11.81
CA THR A 132 -9.38 -6.37 11.35
C THR A 132 -9.30 -6.49 9.83
N ARG A 133 -8.95 -7.67 9.34
CA ARG A 133 -9.01 -8.05 7.92
C ARG A 133 -10.37 -8.68 7.63
N VAL A 134 -11.20 -8.01 6.85
CA VAL A 134 -12.59 -8.38 6.56
C VAL A 134 -12.70 -8.91 5.13
N ASN A 135 -13.31 -10.06 4.93
CA ASN A 135 -13.52 -10.63 3.60
C ASN A 135 -14.34 -9.69 2.70
N VAL A 136 -13.98 -9.61 1.44
CA VAL A 136 -14.76 -8.88 0.42
C VAL A 136 -16.20 -9.38 0.43
N LYS A 137 -17.16 -8.47 0.30
CA LYS A 137 -18.62 -8.61 0.43
C LYS A 137 -19.17 -8.62 1.86
N THR A 138 -18.32 -8.68 2.88
CA THR A 138 -18.75 -8.58 4.29
C THR A 138 -18.85 -7.11 4.71
N PRO A 139 -19.92 -6.69 5.36
CA PRO A 139 -20.06 -5.35 5.92
C PRO A 139 -18.99 -5.05 6.97
N MET A 140 -18.34 -3.89 6.86
CA MET A 140 -17.29 -3.45 7.78
C MET A 140 -17.80 -2.54 8.90
N PHE A 141 -18.85 -1.77 8.61
CA PHE A 141 -19.57 -1.00 9.63
C PHE A 141 -21.03 -0.78 9.25
N GLU A 142 -21.80 -0.50 10.26
CA GLU A 142 -23.21 -0.13 10.20
C GLU A 142 -23.40 1.31 10.68
N ILE A 143 -24.31 2.04 10.05
CA ILE A 143 -24.79 3.34 10.52
C ILE A 143 -26.33 3.30 10.62
N ARG A 144 -26.87 3.80 11.73
CA ARG A 144 -28.31 3.97 11.96
C ARG A 144 -28.61 5.27 12.69
N ASN A 145 -29.78 5.84 12.51
CA ASN A 145 -30.25 6.94 13.38
C ASN A 145 -30.69 6.39 14.75
N THR A 146 -30.52 7.24 15.77
CA THR A 146 -30.86 6.92 17.17
C THR A 146 -32.13 7.62 17.63
N VAL A 147 -32.53 8.69 16.95
CA VAL A 147 -33.75 9.48 17.23
C VAL A 147 -34.73 9.25 16.09
N LYS A 148 -36.01 8.96 16.47
CA LYS A 148 -37.13 8.76 15.53
C LYS A 148 -37.26 9.95 14.58
N GLY A 149 -37.48 9.67 13.29
CA GLY A 149 -37.66 10.68 12.24
C GLY A 149 -36.35 11.17 11.59
N PHE A 150 -35.16 10.78 12.09
CA PHE A 150 -33.87 11.13 11.48
C PHE A 150 -33.30 10.03 10.54
N GLY A 151 -34.15 9.10 10.07
CA GLY A 151 -33.72 8.06 9.12
C GLY A 151 -33.13 8.63 7.84
N TRP A 152 -33.60 9.78 7.37
CA TRP A 152 -33.05 10.46 6.19
C TRP A 152 -31.55 10.82 6.32
N LEU A 153 -31.07 11.12 7.54
CA LEU A 153 -29.71 11.56 7.82
C LEU A 153 -28.68 10.46 7.53
N VAL A 154 -29.05 9.19 7.72
CA VAL A 154 -28.14 8.05 7.57
C VAL A 154 -27.47 8.03 6.19
N ASN A 155 -28.25 8.10 5.12
CA ASN A 155 -27.69 8.13 3.75
C ASN A 155 -27.41 9.55 3.24
N TYR A 156 -27.88 10.59 3.93
CA TYR A 156 -27.41 11.95 3.67
C TYR A 156 -25.90 12.06 3.89
N LEU A 157 -25.40 11.44 4.96
CA LEU A 157 -23.99 11.42 5.32
C LEU A 157 -23.12 10.49 4.44
N GLU A 158 -23.71 9.69 3.53
CA GLU A 158 -22.96 8.71 2.71
C GLU A 158 -21.78 9.34 1.98
N THR A 159 -21.97 10.47 1.28
CA THR A 159 -20.90 11.12 0.51
C THR A 159 -19.77 11.59 1.44
N TYR A 160 -20.15 12.25 2.52
CA TYR A 160 -19.19 12.79 3.49
C TYR A 160 -18.38 11.68 4.21
N ILE A 161 -19.04 10.62 4.64
CA ILE A 161 -18.37 9.46 5.23
C ILE A 161 -17.49 8.76 4.20
N SER A 162 -18.04 8.54 2.99
CA SER A 162 -17.33 7.81 1.93
C SER A 162 -16.00 8.45 1.57
N VAL A 163 -15.97 9.76 1.31
CA VAL A 163 -14.74 10.47 0.89
C VAL A 163 -13.65 10.44 1.96
N ASN A 164 -14.03 10.31 3.22
CA ASN A 164 -13.11 10.32 4.35
C ASN A 164 -12.62 8.94 4.80
N ILE A 165 -13.27 7.83 4.37
CA ILE A 165 -12.97 6.49 4.89
C ILE A 165 -12.43 5.48 3.85
N TRP A 166 -12.80 5.61 2.56
CA TRP A 166 -12.40 4.60 1.58
C TRP A 166 -10.87 4.52 1.37
N GLN A 167 -10.19 5.68 1.38
CA GLN A 167 -8.77 5.76 1.10
C GLN A 167 -7.89 5.12 2.18
N PRO A 168 -8.03 5.43 3.48
CA PRO A 168 -7.23 4.78 4.52
C PRO A 168 -7.46 3.27 4.57
N MET A 169 -8.69 2.77 4.36
CA MET A 169 -8.95 1.33 4.26
C MET A 169 -8.21 0.70 3.08
N THR A 170 -8.25 1.34 1.91
CA THR A 170 -7.57 0.85 0.70
C THR A 170 -6.05 0.87 0.88
N ALA A 171 -5.49 1.96 1.39
CA ALA A 171 -4.06 2.10 1.62
C ALA A 171 -3.54 1.09 2.66
N ALA A 172 -4.27 0.87 3.76
CA ALA A 172 -3.94 -0.15 4.76
C ALA A 172 -3.97 -1.57 4.17
N THR A 173 -4.94 -1.85 3.31
CA THR A 173 -5.06 -3.14 2.62
C THR A 173 -3.88 -3.39 1.68
N ILE A 174 -3.49 -2.38 0.89
CA ILE A 174 -2.34 -2.47 0.00
C ILE A 174 -1.04 -2.61 0.79
N ALA A 175 -0.85 -1.81 1.85
CA ALA A 175 0.33 -1.90 2.71
C ALA A 175 0.45 -3.28 3.36
N TYR A 176 -0.68 -3.88 3.77
CA TYR A 176 -0.69 -5.24 4.29
C TYR A 176 -0.32 -6.27 3.21
N ARG A 177 -0.77 -6.09 1.96
CA ARG A 177 -0.38 -6.98 0.85
C ARG A 177 1.12 -6.90 0.56
N TYR A 178 1.74 -5.71 0.62
CA TYR A 178 3.21 -5.60 0.59
C TYR A 178 3.85 -6.38 1.73
N ARG A 179 3.30 -6.29 2.93
CA ARG A 179 3.81 -7.02 4.09
C ARG A 179 3.75 -8.53 3.92
N GLU A 180 2.71 -9.07 3.30
CA GLU A 180 2.60 -10.50 2.98
C GLU A 180 3.72 -10.94 2.04
N ILE A 181 3.98 -10.20 0.96
CA ILE A 181 5.08 -10.49 0.02
C ILE A 181 6.44 -10.40 0.73
N VAL A 182 6.64 -9.37 1.54
CA VAL A 182 7.87 -9.21 2.33
C VAL A 182 8.06 -10.40 3.26
N ASN A 183 7.04 -10.81 4.00
CA ASN A 183 7.11 -11.94 4.92
C ASN A 183 7.52 -13.23 4.19
N GLU A 184 6.88 -13.55 3.06
CA GLU A 184 7.17 -14.74 2.24
C GLU A 184 8.65 -14.83 1.85
N TYR A 185 9.20 -13.75 1.30
CA TYR A 185 10.59 -13.77 0.82
C TYR A 185 11.63 -13.62 1.94
N TYR A 186 11.30 -12.93 3.02
CA TYR A 186 12.16 -12.91 4.21
C TYR A 186 12.22 -14.29 4.87
N GLU A 187 11.09 -14.98 5.01
CA GLU A 187 11.07 -16.35 5.51
C GLU A 187 11.94 -17.27 4.63
N LYS A 188 11.91 -17.10 3.32
CA LYS A 188 12.69 -17.90 2.37
C LYS A 188 14.19 -17.59 2.43
N THR A 189 14.59 -16.32 2.52
CA THR A 189 15.97 -15.89 2.20
C THR A 189 16.76 -15.30 3.37
N VAL A 190 16.11 -14.92 4.47
CA VAL A 190 16.72 -14.20 5.59
C VAL A 190 16.64 -15.02 6.87
N VAL A 191 17.69 -15.01 7.67
CA VAL A 191 17.68 -15.56 9.02
C VAL A 191 17.32 -14.45 10.00
N GLY A 192 16.34 -14.70 10.86
CA GLY A 192 15.77 -13.73 11.80
C GLY A 192 14.39 -13.23 11.36
N GLY A 193 13.87 -12.27 12.07
CA GLY A 193 12.53 -11.70 11.79
C GLY A 193 12.53 -10.70 10.64
N VAL A 194 11.33 -10.39 10.18
CA VAL A 194 11.10 -9.34 9.17
C VAL A 194 11.20 -7.97 9.84
N PRO A 195 12.10 -7.07 9.41
CA PRO A 195 12.19 -5.74 9.98
C PRO A 195 10.93 -4.93 9.62
N SER A 196 10.47 -4.13 10.56
CA SER A 196 9.34 -3.22 10.32
C SER A 196 9.66 -2.12 9.29
N SER A 197 10.94 -1.90 8.98
CA SER A 197 11.42 -0.92 8.00
C SER A 197 11.74 -1.53 6.63
N ALA A 198 11.31 -2.74 6.32
CA ALA A 198 11.59 -3.41 5.04
C ALA A 198 11.07 -2.63 3.82
N CYS A 199 9.95 -1.92 3.98
CA CYS A 199 9.45 -0.96 3.01
C CYS A 199 9.25 0.42 3.66
N GLY A 200 9.53 1.48 2.90
CA GLY A 200 9.29 2.87 3.31
C GLY A 200 8.22 3.52 2.44
N ASP A 201 7.40 4.40 3.02
CA ASP A 201 6.45 5.24 2.30
C ASP A 201 7.12 6.52 1.79
N PHE A 202 7.05 6.76 0.48
CA PHE A 202 7.57 7.96 -0.19
C PHE A 202 6.49 8.67 -1.00
N SER A 203 5.22 8.50 -0.63
CA SER A 203 4.08 8.88 -1.46
C SER A 203 3.67 10.35 -1.37
N MET A 204 3.98 11.07 -0.28
CA MET A 204 3.37 12.36 0.03
C MET A 204 3.33 13.35 -1.13
N ARG A 205 4.47 13.58 -1.80
CA ARG A 205 4.58 14.60 -2.86
C ARG A 205 3.72 14.34 -4.09
N GLY A 206 3.27 13.11 -4.30
CA GLY A 206 2.42 12.74 -5.43
C GLY A 206 0.95 12.49 -5.07
N MET A 207 0.55 12.73 -3.82
CA MET A 207 -0.85 12.61 -3.39
C MET A 207 -1.66 13.86 -3.75
N PRO A 208 -3.01 13.75 -3.94
CA PRO A 208 -3.83 14.85 -4.45
C PRO A 208 -4.06 15.99 -3.46
N ALA A 209 -3.84 15.75 -2.16
CA ALA A 209 -4.00 16.72 -1.09
C ALA A 209 -3.24 16.28 0.16
N GLU A 210 -2.93 17.22 1.04
CA GLU A 210 -2.22 16.96 2.30
C GLU A 210 -2.92 15.89 3.15
N GLU A 211 -4.20 16.03 3.40
CA GLU A 211 -4.95 15.07 4.23
C GLU A 211 -5.01 13.67 3.60
N ALA A 212 -5.09 13.57 2.28
CA ALA A 212 -5.00 12.29 1.57
C ALA A 212 -3.62 11.65 1.74
N ALA A 213 -2.55 12.45 1.73
CA ALA A 213 -1.19 11.97 1.99
C ALA A 213 -1.04 11.48 3.44
N PHE A 214 -1.54 12.24 4.42
CA PHE A 214 -1.45 11.86 5.84
C PHE A 214 -2.15 10.54 6.11
N ARG A 215 -3.38 10.38 5.60
CA ARG A 215 -4.20 9.17 5.75
C ARG A 215 -3.57 7.93 5.09
N ALA A 216 -3.06 8.08 3.86
CA ALA A 216 -2.44 6.97 3.14
C ALA A 216 -1.13 6.52 3.81
N SER A 217 -0.29 7.50 4.20
CA SER A 217 0.96 7.22 4.91
C SER A 217 0.72 6.65 6.31
N ALA A 218 -0.28 7.14 7.06
CA ALA A 218 -0.67 6.57 8.34
C ALA A 218 -1.15 5.12 8.19
N ALA A 219 -1.89 4.82 7.13
CA ALA A 219 -2.31 3.46 6.81
C ALA A 219 -1.13 2.53 6.46
N HIS A 220 -0.10 3.05 5.75
CA HIS A 220 1.16 2.33 5.51
C HIS A 220 1.84 1.98 6.84
N LEU A 221 1.84 2.90 7.79
CA LEU A 221 2.47 2.73 9.10
C LEU A 221 1.79 1.68 10.01
N LEU A 222 0.67 1.11 9.61
CA LEU A 222 0.13 -0.09 10.26
C LEU A 222 0.99 -1.33 9.97
N SER A 223 1.56 -1.45 8.78
CA SER A 223 2.32 -2.63 8.33
C SER A 223 3.83 -2.44 8.37
N PHE A 224 4.30 -1.20 8.27
CA PHE A 224 5.71 -0.82 8.26
C PHE A 224 5.95 0.39 9.16
N THR A 225 7.24 0.69 9.43
CA THR A 225 7.61 1.88 10.22
C THR A 225 8.41 2.91 9.41
N GLY A 226 8.84 2.58 8.18
CA GLY A 226 9.55 3.50 7.31
C GLY A 226 8.60 4.51 6.63
N THR A 227 8.89 5.81 6.73
CA THR A 227 8.14 6.86 6.02
C THR A 227 8.98 8.11 5.79
N ALA A 228 8.72 8.81 4.68
CA ALA A 228 9.19 10.17 4.44
C ALA A 228 8.11 11.23 4.74
N THR A 229 6.90 10.81 5.15
CA THR A 229 5.75 11.66 5.41
C THR A 229 5.66 12.00 6.90
N ILE A 230 6.35 13.05 7.34
CA ILE A 230 6.34 13.49 8.75
C ILE A 230 4.91 13.72 9.28
N PRO A 231 4.00 14.40 8.55
CA PRO A 231 2.65 14.65 9.05
C PRO A 231 1.82 13.40 9.35
N ALA A 232 2.15 12.24 8.77
CA ALA A 232 1.46 10.99 9.09
C ALA A 232 1.71 10.54 10.53
N ILE A 233 2.89 10.84 11.08
CA ILE A 233 3.23 10.57 12.48
C ILE A 233 2.35 11.41 13.38
N ILE A 234 2.27 12.73 13.12
CA ILE A 234 1.43 13.66 13.88
C ILE A 234 -0.05 13.26 13.79
N TRP A 235 -0.51 12.88 12.59
CA TRP A 235 -1.89 12.42 12.40
C TRP A 235 -2.21 11.17 13.22
N LEU A 236 -1.26 10.24 13.35
CA LEU A 236 -1.42 9.07 14.22
C LEU A 236 -1.43 9.44 15.70
N GLU A 237 -0.58 10.39 16.13
CA GLU A 237 -0.57 10.90 17.50
C GLU A 237 -1.91 11.56 17.86
N ASP A 238 -2.47 12.40 16.97
CA ASP A 238 -3.75 13.09 17.18
C ASP A 238 -4.94 12.12 17.30
N TYR A 239 -4.93 11.04 16.53
CA TYR A 239 -6.13 10.20 16.43
C TYR A 239 -5.99 8.80 17.02
N TYR A 240 -4.78 8.28 17.26
CA TYR A 240 -4.54 6.89 17.64
C TYR A 240 -3.69 6.71 18.91
N ASN A 241 -3.75 7.67 19.82
CA ASN A 241 -3.19 7.58 21.17
C ASN A 241 -1.76 7.04 21.22
N CYS A 242 -0.89 7.43 20.29
CA CYS A 242 0.51 7.07 20.25
C CYS A 242 1.39 8.31 20.48
N ASP A 243 2.68 8.10 20.75
CA ASP A 243 3.62 9.18 21.05
C ASP A 243 5.01 8.77 20.52
N CYS A 244 5.50 9.48 19.51
CA CYS A 244 6.78 9.17 18.86
C CYS A 244 8.00 9.31 19.79
N THR A 245 7.83 9.92 20.97
CA THR A 245 8.87 9.99 22.00
C THR A 245 8.95 8.72 22.85
N LYS A 246 7.90 7.89 22.85
CA LYS A 246 7.77 6.69 23.67
C LYS A 246 7.81 5.40 22.84
N GLU A 247 7.34 5.46 21.60
CA GLU A 247 7.26 4.31 20.72
C GLU A 247 7.62 4.63 19.26
N VAL A 248 7.86 3.60 18.46
CA VAL A 248 8.11 3.77 17.03
C VAL A 248 6.79 3.91 16.29
N VAL A 249 6.30 5.14 16.17
CA VAL A 249 5.14 5.46 15.33
C VAL A 249 5.52 5.38 13.86
N GLY A 250 6.59 6.06 13.48
CA GLY A 250 7.20 6.02 12.14
C GLY A 250 8.65 6.52 12.21
N LYS A 251 9.46 6.17 11.21
CA LYS A 251 10.87 6.59 11.13
C LYS A 251 11.26 6.98 9.72
N GLY A 252 11.99 8.10 9.60
CA GLY A 252 12.78 8.47 8.43
C GLY A 252 14.26 8.13 8.63
N VAL A 253 15.00 8.19 7.54
CA VAL A 253 16.47 8.10 7.52
C VAL A 253 17.01 9.39 6.90
N PRO A 254 18.06 10.02 7.44
CA PRO A 254 18.73 11.11 6.75
C PRO A 254 19.04 10.71 5.32
N SER A 255 18.53 11.48 4.36
CA SER A 255 18.60 11.14 2.94
C SER A 255 18.91 12.40 2.13
N THR A 256 19.70 12.25 1.08
CA THR A 256 19.91 13.31 0.10
C THR A 256 18.84 13.31 -0.97
N GLU A 257 18.78 14.40 -1.72
CA GLU A 257 18.05 14.52 -2.99
C GLU A 257 18.98 15.02 -4.09
N HIS A 258 18.53 15.01 -5.34
CA HIS A 258 19.34 15.42 -6.49
C HIS A 258 19.83 16.87 -6.40
N SER A 259 19.07 17.77 -5.80
CA SER A 259 19.51 19.18 -5.61
C SER A 259 20.74 19.29 -4.70
N VAL A 260 20.86 18.43 -3.70
CA VAL A 260 22.06 18.36 -2.84
C VAL A 260 23.26 17.88 -3.66
N MET A 261 23.12 16.73 -4.34
CA MET A 261 24.21 16.15 -5.13
C MET A 261 24.64 17.07 -6.27
N SER A 262 23.68 17.60 -7.03
CA SER A 262 23.95 18.47 -8.18
C SER A 262 24.54 19.83 -7.79
N SER A 263 24.34 20.29 -6.53
CA SER A 263 24.93 21.54 -6.05
C SER A 263 26.47 21.53 -6.02
N TYR A 264 27.06 20.34 -5.95
CA TYR A 264 28.53 20.15 -6.07
C TYR A 264 29.02 20.14 -7.51
N GLY A 265 28.12 20.06 -8.49
CA GLY A 265 28.47 19.88 -9.90
C GLY A 265 29.00 18.46 -10.19
N ARG A 266 29.11 18.11 -11.47
CA ARG A 266 29.56 16.77 -11.89
C ARG A 266 30.96 16.44 -11.38
N GLU A 267 31.87 17.40 -11.46
CA GLU A 267 33.28 17.22 -11.01
C GLU A 267 33.41 17.13 -9.49
N GLY A 268 32.46 17.71 -8.74
CA GLY A 268 32.45 17.70 -7.28
C GLY A 268 31.65 16.55 -6.67
N GLU A 269 31.04 15.65 -7.46
CA GLU A 269 30.15 14.61 -6.94
C GLU A 269 30.87 13.67 -5.96
N PHE A 270 32.09 13.24 -6.26
CA PHE A 270 32.89 12.40 -5.34
C PHE A 270 33.15 13.11 -4.01
N GLU A 271 33.46 14.40 -4.04
CA GLU A 271 33.68 15.20 -2.83
C GLU A 271 32.39 15.33 -2.01
N CYS A 272 31.23 15.42 -2.67
CA CYS A 272 29.93 15.37 -1.98
C CYS A 272 29.79 14.09 -1.15
N TYR A 273 30.07 12.93 -1.74
CA TYR A 273 30.03 11.64 -1.01
C TYR A 273 30.99 11.63 0.17
N ARG A 274 32.25 12.07 -0.05
CA ARG A 274 33.26 12.12 1.01
C ARG A 274 32.77 13.01 2.17
N HIS A 275 32.36 14.23 1.85
CA HIS A 275 31.88 15.20 2.83
C HIS A 275 30.66 14.69 3.63
N LEU A 276 29.68 14.11 2.95
CA LEU A 276 28.51 13.55 3.61
C LEU A 276 28.85 12.38 4.55
N ILE A 277 29.74 11.50 4.13
CA ILE A 277 30.10 10.27 4.85
C ILE A 277 31.06 10.56 6.01
N GLU A 278 32.04 11.44 5.80
CA GLU A 278 33.13 11.64 6.77
C GLU A 278 32.86 12.83 7.70
N ASP A 279 32.26 13.91 7.18
CA ASP A 279 32.17 15.18 7.91
C ASP A 279 30.75 15.45 8.47
N VAL A 280 29.70 15.29 7.64
CA VAL A 280 28.32 15.66 8.05
C VAL A 280 27.64 14.55 8.83
N PHE A 281 27.72 13.31 8.36
CA PHE A 281 27.10 12.14 8.98
C PHE A 281 28.15 11.03 9.26
N PRO A 282 29.13 11.27 10.12
CA PRO A 282 30.14 10.27 10.46
C PRO A 282 29.58 9.06 11.21
N ASN A 283 28.36 9.17 11.74
CA ASN A 283 27.64 8.11 12.46
C ASN A 283 26.17 8.06 12.04
N GLY A 284 25.49 6.95 12.38
CA GLY A 284 24.08 6.73 12.08
C GLY A 284 23.81 6.33 10.63
N PRO A 285 22.56 6.03 10.28
CA PRO A 285 22.17 5.68 8.91
C PRO A 285 22.19 6.92 8.01
N LEU A 286 22.57 6.72 6.74
CA LEU A 286 22.51 7.76 5.71
C LEU A 286 22.17 7.11 4.36
N SER A 287 21.15 7.65 3.68
CA SER A 287 20.80 7.26 2.31
C SER A 287 21.26 8.33 1.33
N ILE A 288 22.00 7.94 0.30
CA ILE A 288 22.55 8.86 -0.71
C ILE A 288 21.94 8.53 -2.06
N VAL A 289 21.24 9.52 -2.67
CA VAL A 289 20.77 9.40 -4.06
C VAL A 289 21.98 9.40 -4.99
N SER A 290 22.06 8.41 -5.84
CA SER A 290 23.33 8.06 -6.49
C SER A 290 23.26 8.06 -8.02
N ASP A 291 22.11 8.38 -8.59
CA ASP A 291 21.87 8.45 -10.03
C ASP A 291 21.74 9.88 -10.56
N THR A 292 22.36 10.84 -9.86
CA THR A 292 22.37 12.24 -10.31
C THR A 292 23.09 12.42 -11.64
N TYR A 293 24.19 11.69 -11.85
CA TYR A 293 24.97 11.72 -13.09
C TYR A 293 25.23 10.32 -13.64
N ASP A 294 26.06 9.51 -12.96
CA ASP A 294 26.44 8.18 -13.40
C ASP A 294 26.38 7.21 -12.22
N TYR A 295 25.27 6.51 -12.12
CA TYR A 295 25.01 5.55 -11.07
C TYR A 295 26.05 4.44 -10.97
N TRP A 296 26.46 3.91 -12.13
CA TRP A 296 27.40 2.81 -12.17
C TRP A 296 28.82 3.25 -11.79
N ASN A 297 29.21 4.46 -12.16
CA ASN A 297 30.48 5.06 -11.73
C ASN A 297 30.54 5.24 -10.20
N VAL A 298 29.41 5.57 -9.56
CA VAL A 298 29.35 5.60 -8.09
C VAL A 298 29.70 4.24 -7.50
N LEU A 299 29.06 3.16 -7.99
CA LEU A 299 29.25 1.81 -7.48
C LEU A 299 30.66 1.26 -7.74
N THR A 300 31.24 1.52 -8.92
CA THR A 300 32.49 0.91 -9.39
C THR A 300 33.75 1.75 -9.13
N ASN A 301 33.60 3.06 -8.87
CA ASN A 301 34.71 3.98 -8.64
C ASN A 301 34.64 4.68 -7.29
N TYR A 302 33.52 5.35 -6.96
CA TYR A 302 33.46 6.16 -5.72
C TYR A 302 33.42 5.28 -4.46
N LEU A 303 32.58 4.26 -4.44
CA LEU A 303 32.46 3.38 -3.27
C LEU A 303 33.74 2.58 -2.96
N PRO A 304 34.48 2.03 -3.94
CA PRO A 304 35.79 1.42 -3.67
C PRO A 304 36.77 2.37 -2.96
N ARG A 305 36.81 3.63 -3.37
CA ARG A 305 37.68 4.66 -2.76
C ARG A 305 37.25 5.05 -1.35
N LEU A 306 35.95 4.99 -1.06
CA LEU A 306 35.35 5.31 0.25
C LEU A 306 35.14 4.09 1.15
N LYS A 307 35.49 2.89 0.70
CA LYS A 307 35.29 1.62 1.42
C LYS A 307 35.79 1.68 2.86
N GLY A 308 37.00 2.23 3.06
CA GLY A 308 37.63 2.34 4.38
C GLY A 308 36.86 3.26 5.33
N SER A 309 36.37 4.39 4.84
CA SER A 309 35.56 5.35 5.62
C SER A 309 34.19 4.75 5.95
N ILE A 310 33.55 4.12 4.97
CA ILE A 310 32.22 3.48 5.14
C ILE A 310 32.29 2.35 6.18
N ALA A 311 33.30 1.47 6.08
CA ALA A 311 33.44 0.33 6.98
C ALA A 311 33.77 0.71 8.45
N LYS A 312 34.36 1.89 8.68
CA LYS A 312 34.68 2.40 10.01
C LYS A 312 33.50 3.08 10.69
N ARG A 313 32.46 3.44 9.96
CA ARG A 313 31.29 4.18 10.50
C ARG A 313 30.48 3.30 11.46
N ASN A 314 29.92 3.93 12.48
CA ASN A 314 28.86 3.34 13.29
C ASN A 314 27.49 3.70 12.68
N GLY A 315 27.07 2.95 11.66
CA GLY A 315 25.80 3.16 10.96
C GLY A 315 25.84 2.72 9.51
N LYS A 316 24.67 2.57 8.90
CA LYS A 316 24.51 2.03 7.55
C LYS A 316 24.51 3.14 6.50
N ILE A 317 25.34 2.99 5.48
CA ILE A 317 25.21 3.74 4.21
C ILE A 317 24.26 2.97 3.30
N VAL A 318 23.31 3.69 2.71
CA VAL A 318 22.32 3.12 1.79
C VAL A 318 22.43 3.85 0.45
N ILE A 319 22.77 3.12 -0.59
CA ILE A 319 22.89 3.65 -1.96
C ILE A 319 21.51 3.63 -2.60
N ARG A 320 21.06 4.80 -3.10
CA ARG A 320 19.73 4.96 -3.67
C ARG A 320 19.78 5.22 -5.17
N GLY A 321 19.21 4.27 -5.95
CA GLY A 321 18.83 4.51 -7.33
C GLY A 321 17.37 4.93 -7.42
N ASP A 322 17.06 5.87 -8.32
CA ASP A 322 15.70 6.37 -8.58
C ASP A 322 15.33 6.25 -10.08
N SER A 323 16.27 5.95 -10.97
CA SER A 323 16.07 5.90 -12.42
C SER A 323 16.34 4.52 -13.02
N GLY A 324 15.67 4.20 -14.13
CA GLY A 324 15.75 2.92 -14.83
C GLY A 324 14.69 1.91 -14.35
N ASP A 325 14.77 0.67 -14.84
CA ASP A 325 13.92 -0.41 -14.36
C ASP A 325 14.43 -0.91 -12.98
N PRO A 326 13.62 -0.84 -11.92
CA PRO A 326 14.06 -1.19 -10.57
C PRO A 326 14.55 -2.64 -10.44
N VAL A 327 13.97 -3.56 -11.21
CA VAL A 327 14.34 -4.98 -11.14
C VAL A 327 15.74 -5.18 -11.69
N ASP A 328 16.04 -4.58 -12.85
CA ASP A 328 17.34 -4.68 -13.51
C ASP A 328 18.41 -3.87 -12.76
N ILE A 329 18.10 -2.67 -12.30
CA ILE A 329 19.05 -1.86 -11.51
C ILE A 329 19.46 -2.57 -10.22
N ILE A 330 18.51 -3.14 -9.49
CA ILE A 330 18.80 -3.82 -8.21
C ILE A 330 19.48 -5.17 -8.42
N CYS A 331 18.88 -6.01 -9.26
CA CYS A 331 19.25 -7.43 -9.39
C CYS A 331 20.15 -7.74 -10.58
N GLY A 332 20.33 -6.78 -11.50
CA GLY A 332 20.97 -6.98 -12.81
C GLY A 332 20.02 -7.58 -13.84
N SER A 333 20.26 -7.24 -15.12
CA SER A 333 19.44 -7.71 -16.25
C SER A 333 19.65 -9.20 -16.56
N LEU A 334 20.82 -9.77 -16.25
CA LEU A 334 21.10 -11.20 -16.43
C LEU A 334 20.34 -12.02 -15.38
N GLN A 335 19.45 -12.91 -15.83
CA GLN A 335 18.60 -13.73 -14.97
C GLN A 335 19.24 -15.07 -14.65
N ALA A 336 19.04 -15.60 -13.44
CA ALA A 336 19.60 -16.87 -13.01
C ALA A 336 19.12 -18.09 -13.84
N LYS A 337 17.98 -17.99 -14.51
CA LYS A 337 17.50 -19.03 -15.43
C LYS A 337 18.23 -19.09 -16.75
N ASP A 338 18.99 -18.03 -17.12
CA ASP A 338 19.64 -17.90 -18.40
C ASP A 338 21.05 -18.53 -18.40
N TYR A 339 21.53 -19.03 -17.24
CA TYR A 339 22.85 -19.63 -17.11
C TYR A 339 22.91 -20.68 -16.00
N ILE A 340 23.85 -21.57 -16.10
CA ILE A 340 24.22 -22.53 -15.07
C ILE A 340 25.44 -21.98 -14.31
N VAL A 341 25.42 -22.02 -12.97
CA VAL A 341 26.60 -21.64 -12.17
C VAL A 341 27.42 -22.88 -11.88
N ILE A 342 28.66 -22.88 -12.34
CA ILE A 342 29.63 -23.95 -12.06
C ILE A 342 30.93 -23.30 -11.60
N ASP A 343 31.34 -23.54 -10.36
CA ASP A 343 32.57 -22.99 -9.82
C ASP A 343 33.73 -23.97 -9.97
N GLY A 344 34.91 -23.45 -10.20
CA GLY A 344 36.18 -24.21 -10.16
C GLY A 344 36.54 -24.97 -11.42
N LEU A 345 35.81 -24.84 -12.53
CA LEU A 345 36.18 -25.43 -13.81
C LEU A 345 37.11 -24.51 -14.61
N THR A 346 38.13 -25.12 -15.27
CA THR A 346 38.90 -24.49 -16.35
C THR A 346 38.09 -24.50 -17.65
N GLU A 347 38.53 -23.79 -18.68
CA GLU A 347 37.89 -23.83 -20.01
C GLU A 347 37.84 -25.25 -20.59
N ASP A 348 38.89 -26.05 -20.44
CA ASP A 348 38.91 -27.47 -20.83
C ASP A 348 37.92 -28.29 -19.96
N GLY A 349 37.84 -27.97 -18.69
CA GLY A 349 36.85 -28.58 -17.78
C GLY A 349 35.41 -28.30 -18.21
N ILE A 350 35.13 -27.07 -18.68
CA ILE A 350 33.79 -26.70 -19.23
C ILE A 350 33.51 -27.51 -20.49
N LYS A 351 34.48 -27.59 -21.44
CA LYS A 351 34.32 -28.36 -22.66
C LYS A 351 34.00 -29.82 -22.38
N ASN A 352 34.76 -30.45 -21.50
CA ASN A 352 34.56 -31.86 -21.15
C ASN A 352 33.21 -32.09 -20.43
N TYR A 353 32.84 -31.19 -19.53
CA TYR A 353 31.56 -31.30 -18.80
C TYR A 353 30.39 -31.20 -19.76
N PHE A 354 30.34 -30.20 -20.63
CA PHE A 354 29.21 -30.00 -21.53
C PHE A 354 29.20 -30.94 -22.72
N LYS A 355 30.35 -31.45 -23.15
CA LYS A 355 30.39 -32.58 -24.07
C LYS A 355 29.65 -33.78 -23.51
N HIS A 356 29.97 -34.17 -22.27
CA HIS A 356 29.32 -35.29 -21.59
C HIS A 356 27.83 -35.02 -21.32
N GLU A 357 27.48 -33.81 -20.91
CA GLU A 357 26.09 -33.41 -20.67
C GLU A 357 25.26 -33.44 -21.95
N ALA A 358 25.79 -32.96 -23.08
CA ALA A 358 25.14 -32.97 -24.38
C ALA A 358 24.93 -34.40 -24.89
N GLU A 359 25.95 -35.28 -24.75
CA GLU A 359 25.86 -36.70 -25.13
C GLU A 359 24.81 -37.48 -24.31
N ASN A 360 24.61 -37.12 -23.00
CA ASN A 360 23.66 -37.79 -22.13
C ASN A 360 22.22 -37.20 -22.17
N THR A 361 22.06 -35.95 -22.57
CA THR A 361 20.79 -35.23 -22.59
C THR A 361 20.25 -34.95 -23.98
N TYR A 362 20.85 -35.55 -24.99
CA TYR A 362 20.55 -35.36 -26.39
C TYR A 362 19.04 -35.51 -26.68
N PRO A 363 18.40 -34.49 -27.24
CA PRO A 363 17.00 -34.58 -27.56
C PRO A 363 16.77 -35.44 -28.79
N TRP A 364 15.83 -36.36 -28.73
CA TRP A 364 15.36 -37.30 -29.78
C TRP A 364 15.08 -36.66 -31.16
N ASN A 365 15.12 -35.34 -31.26
CA ASN A 365 14.75 -34.60 -32.46
C ASN A 365 15.90 -34.34 -33.44
N GLY A 366 17.10 -34.90 -33.20
CA GLY A 366 18.21 -34.82 -34.14
C GLY A 366 18.68 -33.39 -34.46
N THR A 367 18.96 -32.57 -33.44
CA THR A 367 19.52 -31.23 -33.65
C THR A 367 21.01 -31.30 -33.92
N SER A 368 21.49 -30.44 -34.84
CA SER A 368 22.93 -30.34 -35.15
C SER A 368 23.75 -29.76 -33.99
N GLU A 369 23.11 -29.07 -33.05
CA GLU A 369 23.77 -28.31 -32.00
C GLU A 369 23.02 -28.34 -30.70
N SER A 370 23.75 -28.34 -29.57
CA SER A 370 23.22 -28.11 -28.21
C SER A 370 23.90 -26.90 -27.61
N TRP A 371 23.13 -26.01 -26.95
CA TRP A 371 23.66 -24.75 -26.41
C TRP A 371 23.51 -24.71 -24.90
N TYR A 372 24.55 -24.25 -24.24
CA TYR A 372 24.56 -24.03 -22.81
C TYR A 372 25.19 -22.66 -22.51
N LYS A 373 24.76 -22.06 -21.42
CA LYS A 373 25.31 -20.81 -20.93
C LYS A 373 25.77 -21.00 -19.50
N VAL A 374 27.03 -20.71 -19.23
CA VAL A 374 27.66 -20.98 -17.92
C VAL A 374 28.23 -19.71 -17.35
N ARG A 375 27.96 -19.46 -16.08
CA ARG A 375 28.59 -18.39 -15.34
C ARG A 375 29.67 -18.92 -14.41
N ILE A 376 30.88 -18.39 -14.53
CA ILE A 376 31.99 -18.63 -13.60
C ILE A 376 32.52 -17.27 -13.15
N GLY A 377 32.27 -16.92 -11.91
CA GLY A 377 32.65 -15.61 -11.37
C GLY A 377 31.99 -14.45 -12.15
N ASN A 378 32.82 -13.57 -12.71
CA ASN A 378 32.40 -12.42 -13.52
C ASN A 378 32.38 -12.69 -15.03
N TYR A 379 32.51 -13.95 -15.45
CA TYR A 379 32.53 -14.32 -16.87
C TYR A 379 31.32 -15.19 -17.22
N LEU A 380 30.81 -14.98 -18.43
CA LEU A 380 29.79 -15.80 -19.06
C LEU A 380 30.45 -16.57 -20.20
N TYR A 381 30.17 -17.83 -20.28
CA TYR A 381 30.65 -18.75 -21.30
C TYR A 381 29.44 -19.26 -22.07
N ASP A 382 29.34 -18.94 -23.35
CA ASP A 382 28.41 -19.55 -24.28
C ASP A 382 29.08 -20.79 -24.85
N VAL A 383 28.47 -21.96 -24.65
CA VAL A 383 29.03 -23.27 -25.02
C VAL A 383 28.15 -23.88 -26.10
N THR A 384 28.70 -24.17 -27.25
CA THR A 384 28.03 -24.84 -28.36
C THR A 384 28.67 -26.22 -28.57
N CYS A 385 27.85 -27.26 -28.47
CA CYS A 385 28.26 -28.63 -28.75
C CYS A 385 27.69 -29.05 -30.11
N TYR A 386 28.56 -29.42 -31.06
CA TYR A 386 28.19 -29.85 -32.40
C TYR A 386 28.10 -31.38 -32.44
N HIS A 387 26.97 -31.91 -32.88
CA HIS A 387 26.69 -33.34 -32.95
C HIS A 387 27.12 -33.94 -34.29
N GLU A 388 27.62 -35.16 -34.25
CA GLU A 388 28.07 -35.89 -35.41
C GLU A 388 26.92 -36.21 -36.36
N TRP A 389 27.11 -35.95 -37.67
CA TRP A 389 26.16 -36.38 -38.69
C TRP A 389 26.49 -37.81 -39.12
N THR A 390 25.56 -38.73 -38.99
CA THR A 390 25.72 -40.15 -39.34
C THR A 390 24.51 -40.65 -40.12
N THR A 391 24.55 -41.91 -40.59
CA THR A 391 23.45 -42.56 -41.27
C THR A 391 23.05 -43.85 -40.52
N ASP A 392 21.77 -44.15 -40.52
CA ASP A 392 21.24 -45.42 -40.00
C ASP A 392 21.46 -46.59 -40.97
N GLU A 393 20.97 -47.79 -40.62
CA GLU A 393 21.12 -48.99 -41.42
C GLU A 393 20.36 -48.91 -42.76
N ASP A 394 19.33 -48.06 -42.85
CA ASP A 394 18.53 -47.81 -44.06
C ASP A 394 19.11 -46.72 -44.96
N GLY A 395 20.19 -46.04 -44.51
CA GLY A 395 20.90 -44.98 -45.22
C GLY A 395 20.31 -43.60 -45.01
N ASP A 396 19.37 -43.42 -44.07
CA ASP A 396 18.81 -42.12 -43.69
C ASP A 396 19.74 -41.38 -42.76
N GLY A 397 20.04 -40.09 -43.10
CA GLY A 397 20.97 -39.27 -42.34
C GLY A 397 20.33 -38.63 -41.11
N TYR A 398 21.03 -38.64 -39.98
CA TYR A 398 20.63 -38.01 -38.73
C TYR A 398 21.84 -37.52 -37.92
N TYR A 399 21.59 -36.60 -36.98
CA TYR A 399 22.62 -36.21 -35.99
C TYR A 399 22.57 -37.20 -34.81
N SER A 400 23.75 -37.74 -34.46
CA SER A 400 23.93 -38.71 -33.39
C SER A 400 24.03 -38.03 -32.02
N ASP A 401 24.03 -38.82 -30.95
CA ASP A 401 24.32 -38.37 -29.58
C ASP A 401 25.82 -38.07 -29.35
N ILE A 402 26.69 -38.40 -30.29
CA ILE A 402 28.13 -38.14 -30.21
C ILE A 402 28.40 -36.68 -30.51
N VAL A 403 29.15 -36.02 -29.63
CA VAL A 403 29.61 -34.63 -29.83
C VAL A 403 31.00 -34.63 -30.44
N GLU A 404 31.12 -34.13 -31.69
CA GLU A 404 32.38 -34.01 -32.39
C GLU A 404 33.24 -32.85 -31.91
N GLU A 405 32.60 -31.68 -31.70
CA GLU A 405 33.29 -30.43 -31.36
C GLU A 405 32.53 -29.66 -30.29
N VAL A 406 33.26 -28.96 -29.41
CA VAL A 406 32.73 -28.04 -28.42
C VAL A 406 33.43 -26.69 -28.57
N GLU A 407 32.66 -25.69 -28.95
CA GLU A 407 33.09 -24.30 -28.99
C GLU A 407 32.73 -23.56 -27.73
N ILE A 408 33.58 -22.64 -27.30
CA ILE A 408 33.32 -21.77 -26.14
C ILE A 408 33.59 -20.33 -26.56
N GLU A 409 32.59 -19.48 -26.34
CA GLU A 409 32.75 -18.03 -26.42
C GLU A 409 32.70 -17.45 -25.01
N LYS A 410 33.75 -16.76 -24.59
CA LYS A 410 33.91 -16.17 -23.28
C LYS A 410 33.75 -14.66 -23.36
N ARG A 411 32.88 -14.08 -22.48
CA ARG A 411 32.79 -12.64 -22.30
C ARG A 411 32.71 -12.26 -20.84
N GLU A 412 33.08 -11.03 -20.50
CA GLU A 412 32.85 -10.46 -19.19
C GLU A 412 31.37 -10.07 -19.05
N ILE A 413 30.81 -10.31 -17.86
CA ILE A 413 29.45 -9.90 -17.50
C ILE A 413 29.51 -8.40 -17.23
N THR A 414 28.64 -7.62 -17.89
CA THR A 414 28.62 -6.16 -17.72
C THR A 414 28.11 -5.75 -16.33
N ILE A 415 28.35 -4.51 -15.96
CA ILE A 415 27.91 -3.98 -14.67
C ILE A 415 26.38 -3.94 -14.55
N GLU A 416 25.70 -3.65 -15.68
CA GLU A 416 24.24 -3.65 -15.76
C GLU A 416 23.65 -5.06 -15.64
N GLU A 417 24.32 -6.06 -16.19
CA GLU A 417 23.93 -7.47 -16.07
C GLU A 417 24.08 -7.99 -14.64
N ARG A 418 25.01 -7.43 -13.87
CA ARG A 418 25.27 -7.79 -12.46
C ARG A 418 24.32 -7.11 -11.48
N GLY A 419 24.08 -5.82 -11.68
CA GLY A 419 23.20 -5.00 -10.84
C GLY A 419 23.80 -4.56 -9.49
N THR A 420 23.07 -3.70 -8.81
CA THR A 420 23.54 -3.00 -7.60
C THR A 420 24.02 -3.95 -6.50
N ILE A 421 23.25 -5.00 -6.19
CA ILE A 421 23.57 -5.87 -5.03
C ILE A 421 24.88 -6.63 -5.28
N GLU A 422 25.10 -7.18 -6.48
CA GLU A 422 26.33 -7.90 -6.80
C GLU A 422 27.55 -6.96 -6.82
N LEU A 423 27.40 -5.73 -7.35
CA LEU A 423 28.47 -4.73 -7.34
C LEU A 423 28.85 -4.29 -5.92
N LEU A 424 27.86 -4.09 -5.05
CA LEU A 424 28.12 -3.81 -3.62
C LEU A 424 28.84 -4.98 -2.94
N MET A 425 28.48 -6.22 -3.26
CA MET A 425 29.16 -7.42 -2.73
C MET A 425 30.60 -7.54 -3.22
N GLU A 426 30.88 -7.15 -4.46
CA GLU A 426 32.26 -7.09 -4.96
C GLU A 426 33.11 -6.09 -4.19
N VAL A 427 32.57 -4.90 -3.93
CA VAL A 427 33.28 -3.85 -3.19
C VAL A 427 33.43 -4.19 -1.71
N PHE A 428 32.37 -4.59 -1.02
CA PHE A 428 32.32 -4.68 0.44
C PHE A 428 32.42 -6.12 0.97
N GLY A 429 32.32 -7.11 0.09
CA GLY A 429 32.21 -8.52 0.48
C GLY A 429 30.79 -8.91 0.89
N TYR A 430 30.62 -10.16 1.25
CA TYR A 430 29.36 -10.73 1.74
C TYR A 430 29.63 -11.94 2.65
N THR A 431 28.59 -12.32 3.40
CA THR A 431 28.53 -13.60 4.10
C THR A 431 27.42 -14.47 3.52
N ILE A 432 27.51 -15.79 3.67
CA ILE A 432 26.42 -16.71 3.33
C ILE A 432 25.70 -17.06 4.62
N ASN A 433 24.38 -16.83 4.67
CA ASN A 433 23.58 -17.18 5.84
C ASN A 433 23.23 -18.68 5.87
N GLU A 434 22.64 -19.15 6.96
CA GLU A 434 22.26 -20.56 7.18
C GLU A 434 21.28 -21.12 6.15
N LYS A 435 20.58 -20.23 5.40
CA LYS A 435 19.67 -20.59 4.31
C LYS A 435 20.36 -20.62 2.95
N GLY A 436 21.68 -20.36 2.87
CA GLY A 436 22.46 -20.38 1.65
C GLY A 436 22.36 -19.11 0.81
N TYR A 437 21.93 -17.98 1.39
CA TYR A 437 21.81 -16.70 0.69
C TYR A 437 22.93 -15.73 1.07
N LYS A 438 23.39 -14.96 0.07
CA LYS A 438 24.44 -13.94 0.26
C LYS A 438 23.86 -12.70 0.93
N VAL A 439 24.55 -12.19 1.96
CA VAL A 439 24.15 -11.04 2.76
C VAL A 439 25.27 -10.02 2.78
N LEU A 440 24.96 -8.77 2.44
CA LEU A 440 25.88 -7.63 2.55
C LEU A 440 26.24 -7.35 4.02
N PRO A 441 27.43 -6.77 4.29
CA PRO A 441 27.77 -6.28 5.62
C PRO A 441 26.71 -5.29 6.15
N ALA A 442 26.48 -5.28 7.46
CA ALA A 442 25.43 -4.50 8.12
C ALA A 442 25.56 -2.96 7.87
N TYR A 443 26.76 -2.49 7.55
CA TYR A 443 27.07 -1.06 7.35
C TYR A 443 26.80 -0.56 5.92
N ILE A 444 26.39 -1.44 4.98
CA ILE A 444 26.07 -1.05 3.59
C ILE A 444 24.77 -1.72 3.13
N GLY A 445 24.05 -1.10 2.21
CA GLY A 445 22.88 -1.66 1.55
C GLY A 445 22.38 -0.78 0.43
N ALA A 446 21.31 -1.24 -0.21
CA ALA A 446 20.64 -0.51 -1.28
C ALA A 446 19.22 -0.12 -0.89
N ILE A 447 18.70 0.94 -1.51
CA ILE A 447 17.29 1.32 -1.52
C ILE A 447 16.90 1.74 -2.93
N TYR A 448 15.69 1.43 -3.33
CA TYR A 448 15.11 1.95 -4.56
C TYR A 448 13.75 2.58 -4.24
N GLY A 449 13.57 3.84 -4.63
CA GLY A 449 12.48 4.69 -4.15
C GLY A 449 11.39 4.99 -5.16
N ASP A 450 11.50 4.56 -6.43
CA ASP A 450 10.55 4.90 -7.47
C ASP A 450 9.85 3.68 -8.07
N SER A 451 8.59 3.87 -8.42
CA SER A 451 7.78 2.92 -9.21
C SER A 451 7.66 1.50 -8.65
N ILE A 452 7.82 1.29 -7.35
CA ILE A 452 7.65 -0.04 -6.72
C ILE A 452 6.16 -0.35 -6.56
N THR A 453 5.65 -1.22 -7.43
CA THR A 453 4.30 -1.78 -7.37
C THR A 453 4.29 -3.14 -6.67
N LEU A 454 3.09 -3.70 -6.40
CA LEU A 454 2.95 -5.06 -5.85
C LEU A 454 3.60 -6.13 -6.73
N ASP A 455 3.50 -5.97 -8.05
CA ASP A 455 4.13 -6.91 -8.99
C ASP A 455 5.66 -6.76 -8.98
N ARG A 456 6.15 -5.52 -8.99
CA ARG A 456 7.59 -5.24 -8.99
C ARG A 456 8.31 -5.70 -7.72
N ILE A 457 7.72 -5.53 -6.53
CA ILE A 457 8.34 -6.07 -5.31
C ILE A 457 8.44 -7.60 -5.38
N GLY A 458 7.41 -8.27 -5.88
CA GLY A 458 7.42 -9.71 -6.09
C GLY A 458 8.54 -10.13 -7.06
N GLU A 459 8.70 -9.41 -8.17
CA GLU A 459 9.73 -9.67 -9.17
C GLU A 459 11.15 -9.43 -8.65
N ILE A 460 11.39 -8.29 -7.98
CA ILE A 460 12.69 -7.97 -7.35
C ILE A 460 13.08 -9.08 -6.36
N TYR A 461 12.18 -9.43 -5.45
CA TYR A 461 12.46 -10.42 -4.42
C TYR A 461 12.65 -11.83 -5.00
N LYS A 462 11.84 -12.19 -6.01
CA LYS A 462 12.03 -13.43 -6.75
C LYS A 462 13.41 -13.50 -7.40
N ARG A 463 13.80 -12.46 -8.13
CA ARG A 463 15.09 -12.41 -8.83
C ARG A 463 16.28 -12.42 -7.84
N CYS A 464 16.15 -11.72 -6.70
CA CYS A 464 17.12 -11.85 -5.61
C CYS A 464 17.24 -13.31 -5.13
N ALA A 465 16.10 -13.95 -4.85
CA ALA A 465 16.10 -15.34 -4.37
C ALA A 465 16.69 -16.32 -5.37
N ASP A 466 16.37 -16.17 -6.66
CA ASP A 466 16.90 -17.00 -7.75
C ASP A 466 18.42 -16.87 -7.88
N LYS A 467 18.97 -15.66 -7.68
CA LYS A 467 20.43 -15.39 -7.66
C LYS A 467 21.11 -15.70 -6.31
N LYS A 468 20.39 -16.30 -5.35
CA LYS A 468 20.89 -16.55 -3.99
C LYS A 468 21.32 -15.29 -3.23
N LEU A 469 20.65 -14.17 -3.47
CA LEU A 469 20.81 -12.91 -2.75
C LEU A 469 19.70 -12.79 -1.71
N ALA A 470 20.02 -12.51 -0.45
CA ALA A 470 19.03 -12.27 0.60
C ALA A 470 18.26 -10.97 0.32
N VAL A 471 16.94 -10.99 0.45
CA VAL A 471 16.11 -9.80 0.19
C VAL A 471 16.38 -8.65 1.18
N SER A 472 17.00 -8.92 2.32
CA SER A 472 17.45 -7.90 3.28
C SER A 472 18.56 -6.98 2.78
N ASN A 473 19.17 -7.28 1.63
CA ASN A 473 20.19 -6.44 1.01
C ASN A 473 19.61 -5.13 0.44
N VAL A 474 18.31 -5.09 0.17
CA VAL A 474 17.62 -3.93 -0.39
C VAL A 474 16.39 -3.55 0.44
N THR A 475 16.18 -2.24 0.63
CA THR A 475 14.94 -1.65 1.13
C THR A 475 14.16 -1.08 -0.06
N LEU A 476 12.84 -1.15 -0.04
CA LEU A 476 12.01 -0.66 -1.14
C LEU A 476 11.15 0.52 -0.69
N GLY A 477 11.15 1.59 -1.49
CA GLY A 477 10.33 2.78 -1.29
C GLY A 477 9.04 2.69 -2.10
N ILE A 478 7.90 2.81 -1.42
CA ILE A 478 6.58 2.76 -2.05
C ILE A 478 6.14 4.20 -2.34
N GLY A 479 6.06 4.53 -3.63
CA GLY A 479 5.69 5.87 -4.10
C GLY A 479 4.18 6.10 -4.18
N SER A 480 3.81 7.31 -4.58
CA SER A 480 2.42 7.76 -4.70
C SER A 480 1.62 6.97 -5.74
N PHE A 481 2.24 6.45 -6.80
CA PHE A 481 1.56 5.64 -7.81
C PHE A 481 0.73 4.52 -7.16
N THR A 482 1.30 3.82 -6.18
CA THR A 482 0.62 2.74 -5.46
C THR A 482 -0.60 3.21 -4.67
N TYR A 483 -0.50 4.31 -3.92
CA TYR A 483 -1.57 4.81 -3.05
C TYR A 483 -2.52 5.79 -3.72
N GLN A 484 -2.13 6.36 -4.87
CA GLN A 484 -2.93 7.31 -5.64
C GLN A 484 -3.68 6.66 -6.80
N TYR A 485 -3.10 5.63 -7.45
CA TYR A 485 -3.70 4.96 -8.60
C TYR A 485 -4.80 3.97 -8.21
N VAL A 486 -5.59 4.37 -7.21
CA VAL A 486 -6.76 3.65 -6.69
C VAL A 486 -7.90 4.61 -6.45
N THR A 487 -9.10 4.08 -6.46
CA THR A 487 -10.34 4.83 -6.18
C THR A 487 -11.20 4.04 -5.21
N ARG A 488 -12.29 4.64 -4.72
CA ARG A 488 -13.33 3.93 -3.97
C ARG A 488 -13.78 2.64 -4.68
N ASP A 489 -13.77 2.64 -6.01
CA ASP A 489 -14.24 1.53 -6.82
C ASP A 489 -13.19 0.41 -7.00
N SER A 490 -11.95 0.62 -6.56
CA SER A 490 -10.92 -0.45 -6.52
C SER A 490 -11.35 -1.62 -5.64
N LEU A 491 -12.04 -1.34 -4.53
CA LEU A 491 -12.66 -2.33 -3.65
C LEU A 491 -14.20 -2.29 -3.68
N GLY A 492 -14.77 -1.46 -4.56
CA GLY A 492 -16.21 -1.35 -4.77
C GLY A 492 -17.01 -0.91 -3.54
N PHE A 493 -16.41 -0.08 -2.69
CA PHE A 493 -17.04 0.39 -1.46
C PHE A 493 -18.36 1.12 -1.70
N CYS A 494 -19.33 0.84 -0.87
CA CYS A 494 -20.60 1.56 -0.85
C CYS A 494 -21.28 1.49 0.52
N LEU A 495 -22.08 2.51 0.82
CA LEU A 495 -23.03 2.51 1.92
C LEU A 495 -24.43 2.25 1.38
N LYS A 496 -25.10 1.20 1.82
CA LYS A 496 -26.42 0.82 1.31
C LYS A 496 -27.40 0.55 2.43
N ALA A 497 -28.60 1.16 2.31
CA ALA A 497 -29.70 0.92 3.20
C ALA A 497 -30.25 -0.51 3.01
N THR A 498 -30.44 -1.20 4.11
CA THR A 498 -30.86 -2.62 4.12
C THR A 498 -32.06 -2.88 5.03
N HIS A 499 -32.37 -1.92 5.92
CA HIS A 499 -33.41 -2.08 6.90
C HIS A 499 -34.04 -0.72 7.24
N SER A 500 -35.35 -0.68 7.46
CA SER A 500 -36.09 0.53 7.87
C SER A 500 -37.24 0.21 8.80
N ILE A 501 -37.68 1.21 9.58
CA ILE A 501 -38.94 1.19 10.30
C ILE A 501 -39.80 2.35 9.79
N VAL A 502 -41.01 2.05 9.35
CA VAL A 502 -42.00 3.00 8.82
C VAL A 502 -43.35 2.73 9.47
N ASP A 503 -43.95 3.74 10.10
CA ASP A 503 -45.21 3.60 10.89
C ASP A 503 -45.14 2.47 11.94
N GLY A 504 -43.98 2.31 12.59
CA GLY A 504 -43.73 1.24 13.55
C GLY A 504 -43.53 -0.15 12.93
N VAL A 505 -43.60 -0.29 11.60
CA VAL A 505 -43.44 -1.56 10.90
C VAL A 505 -42.02 -1.72 10.39
N GLU A 506 -41.36 -2.79 10.80
CA GLU A 506 -40.02 -3.20 10.36
C GLU A 506 -40.06 -3.70 8.92
N ARG A 507 -39.13 -3.23 8.09
CA ARG A 507 -38.99 -3.60 6.67
C ARG A 507 -37.57 -3.92 6.33
N GLN A 508 -37.35 -5.08 5.72
CA GLN A 508 -36.09 -5.42 5.05
C GLN A 508 -36.10 -4.81 3.66
N ILE A 509 -35.11 -3.96 3.37
CA ILE A 509 -34.94 -3.30 2.08
C ILE A 509 -33.60 -3.71 1.44
N TYR A 510 -33.54 -3.72 0.12
CA TYR A 510 -32.34 -4.11 -0.60
C TYR A 510 -32.37 -3.67 -2.05
N LYS A 511 -31.19 -3.61 -2.66
CA LYS A 511 -31.02 -3.39 -4.09
C LYS A 511 -30.69 -4.71 -4.79
N ASP A 512 -31.47 -5.11 -5.80
CA ASP A 512 -31.25 -6.32 -6.63
C ASP A 512 -31.53 -6.00 -8.11
N PRO A 513 -30.61 -5.32 -8.84
CA PRO A 513 -30.84 -4.88 -10.19
C PRO A 513 -30.80 -6.06 -11.19
N LYS A 514 -31.88 -6.27 -11.93
CA LYS A 514 -31.97 -7.32 -12.97
C LYS A 514 -30.93 -7.14 -14.09
N THR A 515 -30.55 -5.90 -14.38
CA THR A 515 -29.55 -5.54 -15.41
C THR A 515 -28.13 -6.01 -15.07
N ASP A 516 -27.84 -6.30 -13.80
CA ASP A 516 -26.53 -6.75 -13.35
C ASP A 516 -26.32 -8.28 -13.54
N LYS A 517 -27.42 -9.00 -13.80
CA LYS A 517 -27.42 -10.48 -13.95
C LYS A 517 -26.87 -10.95 -15.30
N CYS A 518 -26.70 -10.06 -16.28
CA CYS A 518 -26.28 -10.42 -17.65
C CYS A 518 -24.82 -10.91 -17.78
N LYS A 519 -24.01 -10.83 -16.71
CA LYS A 519 -22.59 -11.25 -16.71
C LYS A 519 -22.24 -12.29 -15.62
N GLY A 520 -23.23 -12.94 -15.03
CA GLY A 520 -22.99 -13.97 -14.00
C GLY A 520 -22.52 -13.46 -12.64
N ASN A 521 -22.22 -12.17 -12.50
CA ASN A 521 -21.69 -11.53 -11.30
C ASN A 521 -22.65 -10.45 -10.78
N ASN A 522 -23.32 -10.75 -9.68
CA ASN A 522 -24.31 -9.85 -9.06
C ASN A 522 -23.63 -8.79 -8.15
N PHE A 523 -22.67 -8.01 -8.69
CA PHE A 523 -21.84 -7.07 -7.92
C PHE A 523 -22.62 -5.91 -7.29
N LYS A 524 -23.79 -5.55 -7.84
CA LYS A 524 -24.58 -4.42 -7.36
C LYS A 524 -25.70 -4.82 -6.41
N LYS A 525 -25.87 -6.12 -6.14
CA LYS A 525 -26.80 -6.57 -5.11
C LYS A 525 -26.30 -6.11 -3.73
N SER A 526 -27.18 -5.53 -2.89
CA SER A 526 -26.86 -5.21 -1.50
C SER A 526 -27.29 -6.33 -0.57
N GLN A 527 -26.78 -6.30 0.67
CA GLN A 527 -27.38 -7.04 1.77
C GLN A 527 -28.83 -6.60 1.97
N LYS A 528 -29.61 -7.39 2.72
CA LYS A 528 -30.96 -7.08 3.16
C LYS A 528 -31.10 -7.30 4.67
N GLY A 529 -32.01 -6.55 5.31
CA GLY A 529 -32.23 -6.66 6.76
C GLY A 529 -31.01 -6.28 7.59
N LEU A 530 -30.96 -6.71 8.85
CA LEU A 530 -29.78 -6.56 9.69
C LEU A 530 -28.77 -7.65 9.41
N CYS A 531 -27.48 -7.33 9.63
CA CYS A 531 -26.36 -8.24 9.40
C CYS A 531 -25.66 -8.57 10.73
N TYR A 532 -25.40 -9.84 10.95
CA TYR A 532 -24.54 -10.37 12.00
C TYR A 532 -23.19 -10.71 11.41
N ILE A 533 -22.14 -10.06 11.92
CA ILE A 533 -20.77 -10.25 11.47
C ILE A 533 -20.03 -11.13 12.47
N TYR A 534 -19.39 -12.17 12.02
CA TYR A 534 -18.74 -13.16 12.86
C TYR A 534 -17.41 -13.64 12.27
N ARG A 535 -16.60 -14.27 13.10
CA ARG A 535 -15.34 -14.88 12.69
C ARG A 535 -15.52 -16.39 12.52
N ASP A 536 -14.91 -16.94 11.47
CA ASP A 536 -14.76 -18.36 11.24
C ASP A 536 -13.30 -18.64 10.79
N GLY A 537 -12.48 -19.09 11.73
CA GLY A 537 -11.03 -19.15 11.55
C GLY A 537 -10.43 -17.78 11.24
N ASP A 538 -9.76 -17.67 10.09
CA ASP A 538 -9.17 -16.42 9.60
C ASP A 538 -10.16 -15.55 8.79
N ASP A 539 -11.37 -16.05 8.54
CA ASP A 539 -12.37 -15.34 7.78
C ASP A 539 -13.30 -14.54 8.68
N VAL A 540 -13.70 -13.37 8.17
CA VAL A 540 -14.74 -12.52 8.74
C VAL A 540 -15.92 -12.54 7.79
N LEU A 541 -16.99 -13.19 8.21
CA LEU A 541 -18.18 -13.51 7.42
C LEU A 541 -19.42 -12.83 7.98
N TYR A 542 -20.56 -12.96 7.29
CA TYR A 542 -21.80 -12.37 7.75
C TYR A 542 -23.02 -13.25 7.47
N LYS A 543 -24.07 -13.07 8.29
CA LYS A 543 -25.45 -13.50 8.02
C LYS A 543 -26.31 -12.27 7.82
N GLU A 544 -27.22 -12.29 6.87
CA GLU A 544 -28.13 -11.20 6.55
C GLU A 544 -29.61 -11.61 6.72
N GLY A 545 -30.52 -10.65 6.56
CA GLY A 545 -31.95 -10.90 6.62
C GLY A 545 -32.50 -10.97 8.03
N LEU A 546 -31.75 -10.47 9.00
CA LEU A 546 -32.15 -10.48 10.40
C LEU A 546 -33.02 -9.26 10.74
N THR A 547 -33.87 -9.43 11.76
CA THR A 547 -34.71 -8.40 12.38
C THR A 547 -34.03 -7.91 13.67
N PHE A 548 -34.55 -6.83 14.27
CA PHE A 548 -34.11 -6.41 15.60
C PHE A 548 -34.42 -7.46 16.68
N GLU A 549 -35.48 -8.24 16.51
CA GLU A 549 -35.80 -9.34 17.43
C GLU A 549 -34.82 -10.50 17.28
N ASP A 550 -34.42 -10.82 16.04
CA ASP A 550 -33.40 -11.84 15.81
C ASP A 550 -32.08 -11.47 16.46
N MET A 551 -31.65 -10.20 16.34
CA MET A 551 -30.38 -9.72 16.90
C MET A 551 -30.31 -9.77 18.43
N LYS A 552 -31.41 -9.95 19.13
CA LYS A 552 -31.46 -10.17 20.61
C LYS A 552 -31.19 -11.63 20.99
N LYS A 553 -31.24 -12.56 20.05
CA LYS A 553 -31.03 -13.98 20.34
C LYS A 553 -29.59 -14.24 20.76
N PRO A 554 -29.33 -15.19 21.70
CA PRO A 554 -27.99 -15.49 22.20
C PRO A 554 -26.97 -15.84 21.10
N GLU A 555 -27.42 -16.47 20.02
CA GLU A 555 -26.58 -16.87 18.89
C GLU A 555 -25.96 -15.68 18.12
N TYR A 556 -26.52 -14.47 18.26
CA TYR A 556 -26.03 -13.22 17.64
C TYR A 556 -25.37 -12.26 18.64
N ALA A 557 -25.16 -12.68 19.89
CA ALA A 557 -24.59 -11.84 20.94
C ALA A 557 -23.14 -11.39 20.64
N ASN A 558 -22.38 -12.22 19.91
CA ASN A 558 -20.97 -11.99 19.60
C ASN A 558 -20.77 -11.29 18.25
N ASN A 559 -21.63 -10.31 17.91
CA ASN A 559 -21.48 -9.53 16.69
C ASN A 559 -20.17 -8.72 16.74
N LEU A 560 -19.34 -8.85 15.71
CA LEU A 560 -18.10 -8.08 15.59
C LEU A 560 -18.31 -6.58 15.37
N LEU A 561 -19.52 -6.17 14.94
CA LEU A 561 -19.90 -4.75 14.88
C LEU A 561 -20.13 -4.21 16.29
N ARG A 562 -19.13 -3.52 16.83
CA ARG A 562 -19.20 -2.87 18.14
C ARG A 562 -19.58 -1.39 17.96
N PRO A 563 -20.48 -0.83 18.78
CA PRO A 563 -20.75 0.60 18.78
C PRO A 563 -19.44 1.38 19.04
N VAL A 564 -19.03 2.22 18.07
CA VAL A 564 -17.82 3.05 18.14
C VAL A 564 -18.14 4.53 18.27
N PHE A 565 -19.32 4.95 17.80
CA PHE A 565 -19.82 6.32 17.90
C PHE A 565 -21.32 6.31 18.17
N ARG A 566 -21.79 7.23 19.03
CA ARG A 566 -23.22 7.41 19.30
C ARG A 566 -23.50 8.83 19.79
N ASN A 567 -24.45 9.52 19.14
CA ASN A 567 -24.98 10.81 19.58
C ASN A 567 -23.90 11.87 19.86
N GLY A 568 -22.89 11.96 19.02
CA GLY A 568 -21.81 12.92 19.18
C GLY A 568 -20.64 12.44 20.04
N GLU A 569 -20.68 11.20 20.58
CA GLU A 569 -19.66 10.66 21.48
C GLU A 569 -18.89 9.52 20.84
N LEU A 570 -17.56 9.52 21.00
CA LEU A 570 -16.67 8.38 20.71
C LEU A 570 -16.80 7.37 21.86
N LEU A 571 -17.09 6.11 21.53
CA LEU A 571 -17.30 5.06 22.54
C LEU A 571 -16.09 4.13 22.71
N ILE A 572 -15.25 4.01 21.68
CA ILE A 572 -14.06 3.18 21.69
C ILE A 572 -12.91 4.04 21.16
N ASP A 573 -11.83 4.13 21.92
CA ASP A 573 -10.63 4.91 21.61
C ASP A 573 -9.40 4.00 21.78
N GLU A 574 -8.95 3.40 20.68
CA GLU A 574 -7.85 2.43 20.67
C GLU A 574 -6.51 3.10 20.34
N ASP A 575 -5.42 2.56 20.86
CA ASP A 575 -4.07 2.99 20.51
C ASP A 575 -3.53 2.27 19.26
N LEU A 576 -2.51 2.87 18.64
CA LEU A 576 -1.86 2.36 17.43
C LEU A 576 -1.29 0.96 17.63
N ALA A 577 -0.70 0.68 18.79
CA ALA A 577 -0.08 -0.60 19.09
C ALA A 577 -1.10 -1.75 19.11
N THR A 578 -2.27 -1.51 19.69
CA THR A 578 -3.40 -2.44 19.72
C THR A 578 -3.88 -2.75 18.28
N ILE A 579 -4.02 -1.72 17.44
CA ILE A 579 -4.48 -1.89 16.04
C ILE A 579 -3.44 -2.67 15.23
N ARG A 580 -2.15 -2.34 15.35
CA ARG A 580 -1.05 -3.08 14.71
C ARG A 580 -1.01 -4.54 15.15
N ASN A 581 -1.14 -4.79 16.45
CA ASN A 581 -1.14 -6.15 17.01
C ASN A 581 -2.32 -6.98 16.44
N ARG A 582 -3.51 -6.39 16.37
CA ARG A 582 -4.69 -7.05 15.76
C ARG A 582 -4.46 -7.38 14.30
N LEU A 583 -3.88 -6.45 13.53
CA LEU A 583 -3.62 -6.65 12.11
C LEU A 583 -2.64 -7.80 11.83
N HIS A 584 -1.58 -7.91 12.63
CA HIS A 584 -0.49 -8.86 12.35
C HIS A 584 -0.61 -10.18 13.11
N ASN A 585 -1.23 -10.20 14.29
CA ASN A 585 -1.31 -11.37 15.16
C ASN A 585 -2.73 -11.89 15.35
N GLY A 586 -3.76 -11.21 14.79
CA GLY A 586 -5.16 -11.62 14.90
C GLY A 586 -5.73 -11.53 16.31
N ASN A 587 -5.07 -10.84 17.24
CA ASN A 587 -5.54 -10.70 18.62
C ASN A 587 -6.65 -9.64 18.71
N PHE A 588 -7.79 -10.00 19.31
CA PHE A 588 -9.01 -9.17 19.47
C PHE A 588 -9.29 -8.82 20.92
#